data_b7bdc7559a129fa5f83311376757a7db
#
_entry.id   b7bdc7559a129fa5f83311376757a7db
#
_cell.length_a   1.000
_cell.length_b   1.000
_cell.length_c   1.000
_cell.angle_alpha   90.00
_cell.angle_beta   90.00
_cell.angle_gamma   90.00
#
_symmetry.space_group_name_H-M   'P 1'
#
loop_
_entity.id
_entity.type
_entity.pdbx_description
1 polymer ?
#
loop_
_entity_poly.entity_id
_entity_poly.type
_entity_poly.pdbx_seq_one_letter_code
_entity_poly.pdbx_strand_id
1 'polypeptide(L)'
;MRVTDSNRIVWRESLPRAIAMLNGQGGYLSDSEGDGYRWLEWLCQQILPEPIGFLEWNEKSRRMEIRPGKEKPYFDRLYGLKKGCWVLDGFTARPAPEEWILSAIRETDGDDYELQRSLHQGLTLDGLVHLFREKGLSLGKPQRRILGLQLADSLDTNLSWMLCDQRRYRVELLWLASRRRVGKLLYRGWLESSLPEMSHHLLGKIGDVCRMRRRRIIGEEGEEFPRSALMELFQLFISLLDGLSNAPWRLAFLEDRLELSVPGAKLPVSRLDASSGTTVCRNLHLMEIFQRLHPEFGASRWLYAEGGFFANRSGLTVRPGENRLTLVLSSAWRPRKRAVSPYADRSERLLELYLERGQLDRDTAARALDLSPRQATLLMHRMTRDGLLREDQRVFRPAECICLLTD
;
A
#
# COMPACT_ATOMS: atom_id res chain seq x y z
N MET A 1 -24.86 20.52 -39.75
CA MET A 1 -24.88 19.18 -40.40
C MET A 1 -24.45 18.15 -39.36
N ARG A 2 -25.25 17.13 -39.07
CA ARG A 2 -24.88 16.12 -38.03
C ARG A 2 -23.82 15.19 -38.62
N VAL A 3 -22.77 14.89 -37.86
CA VAL A 3 -21.80 13.86 -38.21
C VAL A 3 -22.55 12.55 -38.35
N THR A 4 -22.43 11.90 -39.50
CA THR A 4 -23.11 10.61 -39.75
C THR A 4 -22.43 9.52 -38.92
N ASP A 5 -23.16 8.51 -38.48
CA ASP A 5 -22.61 7.39 -37.70
C ASP A 5 -21.46 6.68 -38.42
N SER A 6 -21.53 6.63 -39.77
CA SER A 6 -20.48 6.05 -40.63
C SER A 6 -19.12 6.78 -40.46
N ASN A 7 -19.11 8.12 -40.46
CA ASN A 7 -17.86 8.90 -40.27
C ASN A 7 -17.26 8.67 -38.89
N ARG A 8 -18.07 8.53 -37.84
CA ARG A 8 -17.59 8.22 -36.49
C ARG A 8 -16.93 6.85 -36.38
N ILE A 9 -17.39 5.86 -37.12
CA ILE A 9 -16.78 4.52 -37.16
C ILE A 9 -15.39 4.61 -37.79
N VAL A 10 -15.23 5.24 -38.94
CA VAL A 10 -13.93 5.41 -39.60
C VAL A 10 -12.94 6.21 -38.74
N TRP A 11 -13.40 7.28 -38.10
CA TRP A 11 -12.55 8.06 -37.18
C TRP A 11 -12.11 7.24 -35.97
N ARG A 12 -12.99 6.38 -35.45
CA ARG A 12 -12.69 5.51 -34.33
C ARG A 12 -11.60 4.47 -34.66
N GLU A 13 -11.61 3.95 -35.88
CA GLU A 13 -10.59 3.03 -36.37
C GLU A 13 -9.21 3.69 -36.54
N SER A 14 -9.19 4.99 -36.86
CA SER A 14 -7.94 5.74 -37.01
C SER A 14 -7.30 6.18 -35.67
N LEU A 15 -8.07 6.19 -34.58
CA LEU A 15 -7.64 6.69 -33.24
C LEU A 15 -6.42 5.96 -32.69
N PRO A 16 -6.32 4.62 -32.72
CA PRO A 16 -5.13 3.91 -32.26
C PRO A 16 -3.86 4.36 -32.99
N ARG A 17 -3.97 4.61 -34.30
CA ARG A 17 -2.84 5.03 -35.13
C ARG A 17 -2.44 6.48 -34.84
N ALA A 18 -3.41 7.37 -34.61
CA ALA A 18 -3.16 8.76 -34.21
C ALA A 18 -2.41 8.80 -32.86
N ILE A 19 -2.86 8.03 -31.87
CA ILE A 19 -2.22 7.92 -30.57
C ILE A 19 -0.80 7.35 -30.70
N ALA A 20 -0.62 6.30 -31.48
CA ALA A 20 0.68 5.69 -31.70
C ALA A 20 1.69 6.64 -32.37
N MET A 21 1.23 7.51 -33.29
CA MET A 21 2.04 8.56 -33.90
C MET A 21 2.43 9.65 -32.91
N LEU A 22 1.51 10.10 -32.05
CA LEU A 22 1.82 11.05 -30.96
C LEU A 22 2.86 10.49 -30.01
N ASN A 23 2.74 9.21 -29.68
CA ASN A 23 3.68 8.50 -28.80
C ASN A 23 5.02 8.17 -29.46
N GLY A 24 5.06 8.13 -30.80
CA GLY A 24 6.23 7.79 -31.59
C GLY A 24 6.90 8.99 -32.25
N GLN A 25 7.14 8.86 -33.55
CA GLN A 25 7.86 9.83 -34.38
C GLN A 25 6.95 10.77 -35.19
N GLY A 26 5.64 10.70 -34.97
CA GLY A 26 4.66 11.41 -35.75
C GLY A 26 4.33 10.70 -37.06
N GLY A 27 3.70 11.43 -37.97
CA GLY A 27 3.27 10.90 -39.27
C GLY A 27 2.08 11.65 -39.82
N TYR A 28 1.33 10.98 -40.66
CA TYR A 28 0.09 11.53 -41.20
C TYR A 28 -0.97 10.45 -41.40
N LEU A 29 -2.21 10.86 -41.26
CA LEU A 29 -3.40 10.07 -41.58
C LEU A 29 -4.12 10.72 -42.78
N SER A 30 -4.60 9.90 -43.71
CA SER A 30 -5.40 10.38 -44.85
C SER A 30 -6.86 10.12 -44.59
N ASP A 31 -7.71 11.10 -44.84
CA ASP A 31 -9.15 10.94 -44.85
C ASP A 31 -9.66 11.09 -46.30
N SER A 32 -10.41 10.11 -46.76
CA SER A 32 -10.94 10.10 -48.14
C SER A 32 -12.24 10.88 -48.29
N GLU A 33 -13.04 11.06 -47.26
CA GLU A 33 -14.44 11.45 -47.42
C GLU A 33 -15.01 12.44 -46.38
N GLY A 34 -14.21 12.93 -45.39
CA GLY A 34 -14.72 13.68 -44.25
C GLY A 34 -14.37 15.17 -44.18
N ASP A 35 -14.97 15.85 -43.22
CA ASP A 35 -14.61 17.18 -42.77
C ASP A 35 -13.39 17.09 -41.83
N GLY A 36 -12.20 17.34 -42.34
CA GLY A 36 -10.96 17.19 -41.61
C GLY A 36 -10.84 18.04 -40.36
N TYR A 37 -11.45 19.22 -40.29
CA TYR A 37 -11.46 20.03 -39.08
C TYR A 37 -12.33 19.43 -37.98
N ARG A 38 -13.45 18.83 -38.31
CA ARG A 38 -14.27 18.08 -37.35
C ARG A 38 -13.59 16.81 -36.88
N TRP A 39 -12.85 16.16 -37.76
CA TRP A 39 -12.04 15.00 -37.37
C TRP A 39 -10.93 15.40 -36.40
N LEU A 40 -10.24 16.52 -36.67
CA LEU A 40 -9.24 17.10 -35.74
C LEU A 40 -9.86 17.40 -34.38
N GLU A 41 -10.98 18.11 -34.34
CA GLU A 41 -11.68 18.43 -33.11
C GLU A 41 -12.07 17.16 -32.33
N TRP A 42 -12.59 16.16 -33.03
CA TRP A 42 -12.97 14.88 -32.45
C TRP A 42 -11.73 14.15 -31.86
N LEU A 43 -10.60 14.07 -32.58
CA LEU A 43 -9.37 13.46 -32.08
C LEU A 43 -8.89 14.17 -30.80
N CYS A 44 -8.89 15.51 -30.78
CA CYS A 44 -8.52 16.27 -29.59
C CYS A 44 -9.43 15.95 -28.37
N GLN A 45 -10.71 15.66 -28.61
CA GLN A 45 -11.63 15.28 -27.54
C GLN A 45 -11.45 13.83 -27.04
N GLN A 46 -10.95 12.92 -27.90
CA GLN A 46 -10.78 11.51 -27.55
C GLN A 46 -9.42 11.20 -26.94
N ILE A 47 -8.39 12.00 -27.20
CA ILE A 47 -7.02 11.74 -26.77
C ILE A 47 -6.68 12.53 -25.49
N LEU A 48 -6.00 11.88 -24.58
CA LEU A 48 -5.42 12.49 -23.38
C LEU A 48 -3.92 12.14 -23.29
N PRO A 49 -3.08 13.08 -22.78
CA PRO A 49 -3.34 14.52 -22.61
C PRO A 49 -3.87 15.15 -23.91
N GLU A 50 -4.51 16.31 -23.83
CA GLU A 50 -5.02 16.96 -25.03
C GLU A 50 -3.88 17.29 -26.01
N PRO A 51 -3.91 16.76 -27.27
CA PRO A 51 -2.79 16.91 -28.21
C PRO A 51 -2.79 18.24 -28.94
N ILE A 52 -3.10 19.34 -28.23
CA ILE A 52 -3.20 20.68 -28.81
C ILE A 52 -1.85 21.10 -29.41
N GLY A 53 -1.87 21.50 -30.69
CA GLY A 53 -0.67 21.95 -31.41
C GLY A 53 0.20 20.79 -31.96
N PHE A 54 -0.17 19.52 -31.71
CA PHE A 54 0.51 18.36 -32.30
C PHE A 54 -0.27 17.71 -33.44
N LEU A 55 -1.52 18.11 -33.62
CA LEU A 55 -2.39 17.67 -34.73
C LEU A 55 -2.71 18.88 -35.59
N GLU A 56 -2.56 18.75 -36.91
CA GLU A 56 -2.84 19.82 -37.88
C GLU A 56 -3.51 19.23 -39.13
N TRP A 57 -4.63 19.81 -39.55
CA TRP A 57 -5.29 19.41 -40.79
C TRP A 57 -4.76 20.21 -41.97
N ASN A 58 -4.27 19.51 -43.00
CA ASN A 58 -3.83 20.12 -44.23
C ASN A 58 -4.87 19.89 -45.34
N GLU A 59 -5.60 20.96 -45.69
CA GLU A 59 -6.68 20.91 -46.68
C GLU A 59 -6.17 20.54 -48.08
N LYS A 60 -4.98 21.02 -48.48
CA LYS A 60 -4.46 20.79 -49.84
C LYS A 60 -4.12 19.33 -50.05
N SER A 61 -3.49 18.69 -49.09
CA SER A 61 -3.12 17.29 -49.15
C SER A 61 -4.22 16.34 -48.63
N ARG A 62 -5.25 16.89 -48.01
CA ARG A 62 -6.32 16.12 -47.31
C ARG A 62 -5.72 15.12 -46.31
N ARG A 63 -4.79 15.58 -45.49
CA ARG A 63 -4.07 14.76 -44.50
C ARG A 63 -4.09 15.44 -43.16
N MET A 64 -4.24 14.62 -42.11
CA MET A 64 -3.99 15.00 -40.76
C MET A 64 -2.50 14.82 -40.49
N GLU A 65 -1.76 15.89 -40.28
CA GLU A 65 -0.39 15.88 -39.84
C GLU A 65 -0.34 15.68 -38.33
N ILE A 66 0.48 14.73 -37.87
CA ILE A 66 0.63 14.39 -36.46
C ILE A 66 2.11 14.52 -36.11
N ARG A 67 2.43 15.45 -35.23
CA ARG A 67 3.78 15.61 -34.69
C ARG A 67 3.96 14.79 -33.42
N PRO A 68 5.19 14.36 -33.09
CA PRO A 68 5.46 13.70 -31.82
C PRO A 68 5.00 14.55 -30.64
N GLY A 69 4.19 13.97 -29.77
CA GLY A 69 3.73 14.67 -28.57
C GLY A 69 4.84 14.80 -27.52
N LYS A 70 4.77 15.82 -26.68
CA LYS A 70 5.74 16.08 -25.59
C LYS A 70 5.34 15.45 -24.26
N GLU A 71 4.04 15.30 -24.03
CA GLU A 71 3.49 14.85 -22.74
C GLU A 71 3.08 13.36 -22.79
N LYS A 72 4.01 12.52 -23.26
CA LYS A 72 3.78 11.06 -23.36
C LYS A 72 3.55 10.43 -21.98
N PRO A 73 2.75 9.38 -21.89
CA PRO A 73 2.02 8.68 -22.96
C PRO A 73 0.67 9.35 -23.28
N TYR A 74 0.36 9.43 -24.57
CA TYR A 74 -0.98 9.77 -25.06
C TYR A 74 -1.84 8.50 -25.12
N PHE A 75 -3.14 8.64 -24.82
CA PHE A 75 -4.04 7.49 -24.74
C PHE A 75 -5.50 7.87 -25.05
N ASP A 76 -6.28 6.87 -25.41
CA ASP A 76 -7.72 6.99 -25.60
C ASP A 76 -8.42 7.23 -24.25
N ARG A 77 -9.13 8.35 -24.13
CA ARG A 77 -9.90 8.76 -22.95
C ARG A 77 -10.87 7.67 -22.48
N LEU A 78 -11.50 6.94 -23.41
CA LEU A 78 -12.49 5.92 -23.08
C LEU A 78 -11.86 4.68 -22.42
N TYR A 79 -10.68 4.26 -22.91
CA TYR A 79 -10.03 3.03 -22.45
C TYR A 79 -8.97 3.27 -21.38
N GLY A 80 -8.58 4.54 -21.15
CA GLY A 80 -7.57 4.91 -20.18
C GLY A 80 -6.15 4.45 -20.53
N LEU A 81 -5.19 4.76 -19.66
CA LEU A 81 -3.76 4.52 -19.91
C LEU A 81 -3.43 3.06 -20.20
N LYS A 82 -3.99 2.12 -19.45
CA LYS A 82 -3.64 0.68 -19.59
C LYS A 82 -4.08 0.04 -20.87
N LYS A 83 -5.21 0.47 -21.43
CA LYS A 83 -5.83 -0.17 -22.60
C LYS A 83 -5.92 0.74 -23.81
N GLY A 84 -5.83 2.05 -23.59
CA GLY A 84 -5.97 3.06 -24.63
C GLY A 84 -4.63 3.65 -25.12
N CYS A 85 -3.50 3.15 -24.61
CA CYS A 85 -2.18 3.60 -25.05
C CYS A 85 -1.67 2.71 -26.19
N TRP A 86 -1.17 3.32 -27.26
CA TRP A 86 -0.75 2.65 -28.48
C TRP A 86 0.63 3.14 -28.91
N VAL A 87 1.44 2.24 -29.49
CA VAL A 87 2.75 2.51 -30.08
C VAL A 87 2.82 1.95 -31.50
N LEU A 88 3.71 2.51 -32.33
CA LEU A 88 3.96 2.00 -33.68
C LEU A 88 4.94 0.83 -33.63
N ASP A 89 4.58 -0.26 -34.31
CA ASP A 89 5.48 -1.33 -34.69
C ASP A 89 5.53 -1.35 -36.22
N GLY A 90 6.59 -0.77 -36.80
CA GLY A 90 6.60 -0.41 -38.20
C GLY A 90 5.52 0.60 -38.54
N PHE A 91 4.55 0.20 -39.39
CA PHE A 91 3.39 1.00 -39.79
C PHE A 91 2.10 0.65 -39.05
N THR A 92 2.13 -0.31 -38.14
CA THR A 92 0.95 -0.82 -37.46
C THR A 92 0.91 -0.32 -36.01
N ALA A 93 -0.26 0.18 -35.61
CA ALA A 93 -0.48 0.55 -34.20
C ALA A 93 -0.74 -0.72 -33.37
N ARG A 94 0.01 -0.89 -32.27
CA ARG A 94 -0.18 -1.97 -31.30
C ARG A 94 -0.40 -1.40 -29.91
N PRO A 95 -1.13 -2.10 -29.03
CA PRO A 95 -1.21 -1.71 -27.63
C PRO A 95 0.19 -1.57 -27.02
N ALA A 96 0.43 -0.48 -26.32
CA ALA A 96 1.72 -0.24 -25.66
C ALA A 96 1.92 -1.23 -24.51
N PRO A 97 3.10 -1.87 -24.38
CA PRO A 97 3.46 -2.64 -23.20
C PRO A 97 3.45 -1.78 -21.94
N GLU A 98 3.11 -2.34 -20.79
CA GLU A 98 3.08 -1.60 -19.51
C GLU A 98 4.44 -0.99 -19.17
N GLU A 99 5.53 -1.70 -19.45
CA GLU A 99 6.90 -1.21 -19.26
C GLU A 99 7.18 0.06 -20.06
N TRP A 100 6.71 0.11 -21.33
CA TRP A 100 6.83 1.30 -22.16
C TRP A 100 6.02 2.47 -21.59
N ILE A 101 4.78 2.22 -21.14
CA ILE A 101 3.92 3.23 -20.52
C ILE A 101 4.60 3.83 -19.29
N LEU A 102 5.13 2.98 -18.40
CA LEU A 102 5.83 3.42 -17.19
C LEU A 102 7.10 4.22 -17.50
N SER A 103 7.86 3.83 -18.54
CA SER A 103 9.03 4.58 -18.99
C SER A 103 8.64 5.97 -19.51
N ALA A 104 7.62 6.04 -20.35
CA ALA A 104 7.12 7.31 -20.90
C ALA A 104 6.57 8.25 -19.81
N ILE A 105 5.89 7.71 -18.80
CA ILE A 105 5.44 8.47 -17.62
C ILE A 105 6.64 9.05 -16.88
N ARG A 106 7.66 8.24 -16.62
CA ARG A 106 8.87 8.69 -15.92
C ARG A 106 9.63 9.77 -16.68
N GLU A 107 9.73 9.62 -18.01
CA GLU A 107 10.37 10.62 -18.88
C GLU A 107 9.63 11.96 -18.87
N THR A 108 8.31 11.94 -18.75
CA THR A 108 7.48 13.15 -18.79
C THR A 108 7.29 13.78 -17.42
N ASP A 109 6.96 12.98 -16.41
CA ASP A 109 6.54 13.45 -15.09
C ASP A 109 7.69 13.42 -14.06
N GLY A 110 8.86 12.82 -14.41
CA GLY A 110 10.01 12.68 -13.54
C GLY A 110 9.97 11.44 -12.66
N ASP A 111 10.91 11.34 -11.71
CA ASP A 111 11.11 10.16 -10.88
C ASP A 111 10.28 10.13 -9.59
N ASP A 112 9.59 11.21 -9.26
CA ASP A 112 8.74 11.26 -8.07
C ASP A 112 7.45 10.46 -8.30
N TYR A 113 7.42 9.23 -7.75
CA TYR A 113 6.29 8.32 -7.92
C TYR A 113 4.94 8.95 -7.53
N GLU A 114 4.89 9.75 -6.46
CA GLU A 114 3.65 10.32 -5.97
C GLU A 114 3.05 11.29 -7.00
N LEU A 115 3.90 12.08 -7.67
CA LEU A 115 3.50 13.12 -8.63
C LEU A 115 3.36 12.62 -10.06
N GLN A 116 3.82 11.41 -10.37
CA GLN A 116 3.60 10.80 -11.68
C GLN A 116 2.12 10.58 -11.95
N ARG A 117 1.70 10.72 -13.21
CA ARG A 117 0.33 10.38 -13.62
C ARG A 117 0.00 8.93 -13.30
N SER A 118 -1.17 8.71 -12.73
CA SER A 118 -1.62 7.38 -12.38
C SER A 118 -2.03 6.57 -13.60
N LEU A 119 -1.77 5.28 -13.60
CA LEU A 119 -2.37 4.35 -14.55
C LEU A 119 -3.90 4.24 -14.38
N HIS A 120 -4.43 4.70 -13.24
CA HIS A 120 -5.85 4.76 -12.93
C HIS A 120 -6.32 6.21 -13.00
N GLN A 121 -7.31 6.48 -13.82
CA GLN A 121 -7.87 7.81 -14.02
C GLN A 121 -9.35 7.83 -13.65
N GLY A 122 -9.93 9.02 -13.48
CA GLY A 122 -11.32 9.18 -13.08
C GLY A 122 -11.56 8.80 -11.61
N LEU A 123 -10.59 9.17 -10.77
CA LEU A 123 -10.60 8.83 -9.36
C LEU A 123 -11.54 9.73 -8.56
N THR A 124 -12.28 9.16 -7.61
CA THR A 124 -13.08 9.89 -6.63
C THR A 124 -12.31 10.04 -5.31
N LEU A 125 -12.42 11.21 -4.70
CA LEU A 125 -11.76 11.58 -3.46
C LEU A 125 -12.79 12.08 -2.44
N ASP A 126 -14.00 11.53 -2.44
CA ASP A 126 -15.10 12.05 -1.63
C ASP A 126 -14.83 11.87 -0.13
N GLY A 127 -14.26 10.74 0.28
CA GLY A 127 -13.80 10.50 1.64
C GLY A 127 -12.74 11.53 2.08
N LEU A 128 -11.75 11.81 1.23
CA LEU A 128 -10.73 12.81 1.50
C LEU A 128 -11.33 14.22 1.59
N VAL A 129 -12.22 14.58 0.66
CA VAL A 129 -12.94 15.88 0.66
C VAL A 129 -13.74 16.05 1.95
N HIS A 130 -14.41 14.99 2.41
CA HIS A 130 -15.17 15.00 3.67
C HIS A 130 -14.25 15.30 4.87
N LEU A 131 -13.12 14.58 4.99
CA LEU A 131 -12.16 14.79 6.06
C LEU A 131 -11.54 16.21 6.05
N PHE A 132 -11.22 16.75 4.85
CA PHE A 132 -10.76 18.14 4.73
C PHE A 132 -11.81 19.12 5.23
N ARG A 133 -13.08 18.92 4.86
CA ARG A 133 -14.20 19.78 5.30
C ARG A 133 -14.40 19.74 6.82
N GLU A 134 -14.27 18.57 7.45
CA GLU A 134 -14.31 18.45 8.92
C GLU A 134 -13.23 19.27 9.63
N LYS A 135 -12.09 19.49 8.96
CA LYS A 135 -11.00 20.35 9.44
C LYS A 135 -11.13 21.83 9.02
N GLY A 136 -12.25 22.21 8.42
CA GLY A 136 -12.45 23.56 7.89
C GLY A 136 -11.62 23.90 6.64
N LEU A 137 -11.06 22.88 5.97
CA LEU A 137 -10.26 23.01 4.76
C LEU A 137 -11.09 22.68 3.52
N SER A 138 -10.73 23.28 2.38
CA SER A 138 -11.35 22.97 1.09
C SER A 138 -10.40 22.14 0.22
N LEU A 139 -10.97 21.24 -0.59
CA LEU A 139 -10.24 20.41 -1.55
C LEU A 139 -10.86 20.54 -2.96
N GLY A 140 -10.95 21.78 -3.46
CA GLY A 140 -11.39 22.08 -4.83
C GLY A 140 -10.32 21.79 -5.88
N LYS A 141 -10.63 22.02 -7.17
CA LYS A 141 -9.67 21.79 -8.27
C LYS A 141 -8.33 22.49 -8.10
N PRO A 142 -8.26 23.78 -7.71
CA PRO A 142 -6.99 24.45 -7.49
C PRO A 142 -6.16 23.78 -6.38
N GLN A 143 -6.80 23.43 -5.26
CA GLN A 143 -6.13 22.79 -4.13
C GLN A 143 -5.61 21.39 -4.49
N ARG A 144 -6.36 20.62 -5.30
CA ARG A 144 -5.92 19.31 -5.79
C ARG A 144 -4.61 19.43 -6.60
N ARG A 145 -4.49 20.44 -7.45
CA ARG A 145 -3.25 20.72 -8.21
C ARG A 145 -2.09 21.11 -7.30
N ILE A 146 -2.33 22.01 -6.36
CA ILE A 146 -1.31 22.48 -5.41
C ILE A 146 -0.79 21.32 -4.54
N LEU A 147 -1.67 20.40 -4.14
CA LEU A 147 -1.34 19.25 -3.33
C LEU A 147 -0.78 18.06 -4.14
N GLY A 148 -0.58 18.22 -5.44
CA GLY A 148 -0.06 17.16 -6.30
C GLY A 148 -1.04 16.01 -6.57
N LEU A 149 -2.34 16.19 -6.29
CA LEU A 149 -3.37 15.20 -6.57
C LEU A 149 -3.75 15.15 -8.05
N GLN A 150 -3.63 16.29 -8.75
CA GLN A 150 -3.89 16.38 -10.19
C GLN A 150 -2.77 17.18 -10.88
N LEU A 151 -2.43 16.73 -12.06
CA LEU A 151 -1.52 17.45 -12.96
C LEU A 151 -2.20 18.67 -13.61
N ALA A 152 -1.42 19.48 -14.33
CA ALA A 152 -1.91 20.67 -15.03
C ALA A 152 -2.99 20.34 -16.06
N ASP A 153 -2.86 19.20 -16.75
CA ASP A 153 -3.80 18.63 -17.72
C ASP A 153 -5.03 17.96 -17.07
N SER A 154 -5.16 18.06 -15.75
CA SER A 154 -6.24 17.47 -14.94
C SER A 154 -6.21 15.92 -14.87
N LEU A 155 -5.12 15.28 -15.25
CA LEU A 155 -4.92 13.85 -15.00
C LEU A 155 -4.62 13.59 -13.52
N ASP A 156 -5.14 12.48 -13.02
CA ASP A 156 -4.91 12.06 -11.63
C ASP A 156 -3.50 11.50 -11.46
N THR A 157 -2.87 11.80 -10.33
CA THR A 157 -1.53 11.32 -9.98
C THR A 157 -1.58 10.00 -9.19
N ASN A 158 -0.43 9.35 -8.98
CA ASN A 158 -0.33 8.20 -8.10
C ASN A 158 -0.67 8.56 -6.64
N LEU A 159 -0.43 9.81 -6.21
CA LEU A 159 -0.87 10.31 -4.92
C LEU A 159 -2.41 10.26 -4.80
N SER A 160 -3.13 10.68 -5.86
CA SER A 160 -4.59 10.53 -5.92
C SER A 160 -5.02 9.06 -5.86
N TRP A 161 -4.33 8.17 -6.58
CA TRP A 161 -4.59 6.75 -6.52
C TRP A 161 -4.41 6.17 -5.11
N MET A 162 -3.39 6.62 -4.38
CA MET A 162 -3.18 6.17 -3.00
C MET A 162 -4.29 6.61 -2.05
N LEU A 163 -4.95 7.73 -2.33
CA LEU A 163 -5.93 8.39 -1.46
C LEU A 163 -7.39 8.23 -1.91
N CYS A 164 -7.63 7.65 -3.10
CA CYS A 164 -8.98 7.58 -3.67
C CYS A 164 -9.90 6.58 -2.95
N ASP A 165 -11.20 6.78 -3.15
CA ASP A 165 -12.23 5.92 -2.56
C ASP A 165 -12.27 4.52 -3.20
N GLN A 166 -11.83 4.40 -4.46
CA GLN A 166 -11.80 3.13 -5.18
C GLN A 166 -10.70 2.19 -4.66
N ARG A 167 -9.61 2.73 -4.09
CA ARG A 167 -8.53 1.92 -3.55
C ARG A 167 -8.81 1.55 -2.10
N ARG A 168 -8.96 0.25 -1.86
CA ARG A 168 -9.20 -0.28 -0.52
C ARG A 168 -7.95 -0.97 0.00
N TYR A 169 -7.52 -0.54 1.17
CA TYR A 169 -6.43 -1.16 1.92
C TYR A 169 -6.99 -2.13 2.94
N ARG A 170 -6.36 -3.29 3.08
CA ARG A 170 -6.80 -4.36 3.97
C ARG A 170 -5.80 -4.56 5.09
N VAL A 171 -6.30 -4.63 6.31
CA VAL A 171 -5.51 -4.88 7.52
C VAL A 171 -6.04 -6.13 8.21
N GLU A 172 -5.19 -7.12 8.40
CA GLU A 172 -5.47 -8.27 9.24
C GLU A 172 -5.13 -7.91 10.69
N LEU A 173 -6.11 -8.06 11.57
CA LEU A 173 -5.97 -7.83 13.00
C LEU A 173 -5.85 -9.16 13.71
N LEU A 174 -4.74 -9.37 14.43
CA LEU A 174 -4.47 -10.60 15.16
C LEU A 174 -4.20 -10.28 16.63
N TRP A 175 -4.74 -11.11 17.53
CA TRP A 175 -4.36 -11.10 18.94
C TRP A 175 -3.88 -12.49 19.36
N LEU A 176 -2.62 -12.56 19.79
CA LEU A 176 -1.96 -13.80 20.22
C LEU A 176 -1.73 -13.77 21.72
N ALA A 177 -2.01 -14.92 22.37
CA ALA A 177 -1.69 -15.13 23.77
C ALA A 177 -0.21 -15.56 23.89
N SER A 178 0.72 -14.71 23.47
CA SER A 178 2.13 -15.00 23.51
C SER A 178 2.96 -13.73 23.41
N ARG A 179 4.18 -13.75 23.92
CA ARG A 179 5.22 -12.73 23.69
C ARG A 179 6.02 -12.99 22.41
N ARG A 180 5.94 -14.23 21.92
CA ARG A 180 6.57 -14.63 20.67
C ARG A 180 5.59 -14.50 19.52
N ARG A 181 6.09 -14.52 18.29
CA ARG A 181 5.28 -14.44 17.08
C ARG A 181 4.50 -15.73 16.77
N VAL A 182 4.63 -16.70 17.65
CA VAL A 182 3.93 -17.97 17.62
C VAL A 182 3.09 -18.10 18.87
N GLY A 183 1.83 -18.43 18.75
CA GLY A 183 0.98 -18.64 19.91
C GLY A 183 -0.48 -18.86 19.59
N LYS A 184 -1.26 -19.12 20.62
CA LYS A 184 -2.69 -19.30 20.51
C LYS A 184 -3.36 -18.01 20.04
N LEU A 185 -4.07 -18.11 18.91
CA LEU A 185 -4.87 -17.03 18.38
C LEU A 185 -6.11 -16.82 19.25
N LEU A 186 -6.25 -15.64 19.81
CA LEU A 186 -7.39 -15.22 20.64
C LEU A 186 -8.42 -14.42 19.86
N TYR A 187 -7.98 -13.69 18.84
CA TYR A 187 -8.85 -12.90 17.99
C TYR A 187 -8.24 -12.77 16.60
N ARG A 188 -9.07 -12.84 15.58
CA ARG A 188 -8.75 -12.52 14.20
C ARG A 188 -9.85 -11.64 13.64
N GLY A 189 -9.50 -10.56 12.98
CA GLY A 189 -10.43 -9.66 12.32
C GLY A 189 -9.83 -9.04 11.08
N TRP A 190 -10.66 -8.41 10.29
CA TRP A 190 -10.26 -7.67 9.11
C TRP A 190 -10.80 -6.26 9.17
N LEU A 191 -10.00 -5.33 8.71
CA LEU A 191 -10.38 -3.95 8.46
C LEU A 191 -10.09 -3.66 6.99
N GLU A 192 -11.06 -3.06 6.31
CA GLU A 192 -10.90 -2.62 4.93
C GLU A 192 -11.42 -1.19 4.81
N SER A 193 -10.58 -0.28 4.31
CA SER A 193 -10.91 1.14 4.22
C SER A 193 -10.05 1.83 3.15
N SER A 194 -10.48 3.03 2.73
CA SER A 194 -9.60 3.97 2.03
C SER A 194 -8.47 4.43 2.96
N LEU A 195 -7.34 4.87 2.42
CA LEU A 195 -6.20 5.30 3.24
C LEU A 195 -6.53 6.51 4.14
N PRO A 196 -7.28 7.53 3.68
CA PRO A 196 -7.66 8.66 4.51
C PRO A 196 -8.46 8.26 5.76
N GLU A 197 -9.38 7.31 5.63
CA GLU A 197 -10.22 6.84 6.73
C GLU A 197 -9.53 5.80 7.62
N MET A 198 -8.47 5.17 7.11
CA MET A 198 -7.79 4.05 7.77
C MET A 198 -7.26 4.41 9.15
N SER A 199 -6.72 5.62 9.35
CA SER A 199 -6.22 6.07 10.64
C SER A 199 -7.29 6.04 11.72
N HIS A 200 -8.47 6.56 11.41
CA HIS A 200 -9.60 6.59 12.34
C HIS A 200 -10.12 5.19 12.66
N HIS A 201 -10.35 4.39 11.63
CA HIS A 201 -10.83 3.01 11.79
C HIS A 201 -9.83 2.13 12.52
N LEU A 202 -8.53 2.29 12.23
CA LEU A 202 -7.48 1.51 12.88
C LEU A 202 -7.36 1.84 14.37
N LEU A 203 -7.36 3.14 14.72
CA LEU A 203 -7.35 3.59 16.11
C LEU A 203 -8.58 3.08 16.88
N GLY A 204 -9.76 3.13 16.27
CA GLY A 204 -10.98 2.57 16.85
C GLY A 204 -10.86 1.08 17.15
N LYS A 205 -10.36 0.30 16.19
CA LYS A 205 -10.16 -1.15 16.33
C LYS A 205 -9.07 -1.50 17.34
N ILE A 206 -7.98 -0.74 17.39
CA ILE A 206 -6.95 -0.90 18.43
C ILE A 206 -7.58 -0.68 19.80
N GLY A 207 -8.38 0.38 19.97
CA GLY A 207 -9.09 0.66 21.22
C GLY A 207 -10.03 -0.49 21.63
N ASP A 208 -10.75 -1.11 20.68
CA ASP A 208 -11.62 -2.27 20.94
C ASP A 208 -10.82 -3.46 21.46
N VAL A 209 -9.72 -3.80 20.81
CA VAL A 209 -8.86 -4.90 21.23
C VAL A 209 -8.22 -4.61 22.58
N CYS A 210 -7.74 -3.40 22.84
CA CYS A 210 -7.21 -3.00 24.15
C CYS A 210 -8.25 -3.13 25.25
N ARG A 211 -9.53 -2.74 24.99
CA ARG A 211 -10.62 -2.94 25.96
C ARG A 211 -10.87 -4.42 26.25
N MET A 212 -10.83 -5.29 25.25
CA MET A 212 -10.94 -6.76 25.44
C MET A 212 -9.76 -7.30 26.25
N ARG A 213 -8.55 -6.80 26.01
CA ARG A 213 -7.33 -7.21 26.73
C ARG A 213 -7.39 -6.76 28.20
N ARG A 214 -7.80 -5.53 28.47
CA ARG A 214 -7.95 -4.98 29.83
C ARG A 214 -8.82 -5.84 30.72
N ARG A 215 -9.91 -6.40 30.19
CA ARG A 215 -10.80 -7.31 30.96
C ARG A 215 -10.08 -8.59 31.43
N ARG A 216 -8.97 -8.96 30.82
CA ARG A 216 -8.17 -10.15 31.18
C ARG A 216 -6.95 -9.83 32.03
N ILE A 217 -6.48 -8.57 32.01
CA ILE A 217 -5.34 -8.09 32.76
C ILE A 217 -5.88 -7.26 33.92
N ILE A 218 -5.97 -7.85 35.11
CA ILE A 218 -6.52 -7.19 36.30
C ILE A 218 -5.46 -6.25 36.89
N GLY A 219 -5.80 -4.97 37.09
CA GLY A 219 -5.01 -4.03 37.91
C GLY A 219 -4.06 -3.09 37.16
N GLU A 220 -4.15 -2.98 35.83
CA GLU A 220 -3.44 -1.97 35.06
C GLU A 220 -4.33 -0.73 34.83
N GLU A 221 -3.83 0.44 35.22
CA GLU A 221 -4.45 1.73 34.97
C GLU A 221 -3.82 2.40 33.74
N GLY A 222 -4.61 3.21 33.01
CA GLY A 222 -4.14 3.94 31.86
C GLY A 222 -4.35 3.23 30.51
N GLU A 223 -3.80 3.84 29.47
CA GLU A 223 -3.86 3.32 28.09
C GLU A 223 -2.72 2.35 27.86
N GLU A 224 -3.01 1.18 27.29
CA GLU A 224 -1.99 0.17 26.91
C GLU A 224 -1.02 0.75 25.86
N PHE A 225 -1.58 1.43 24.89
CA PHE A 225 -0.85 2.14 23.85
C PHE A 225 -1.34 3.59 23.82
N PRO A 226 -0.53 4.56 24.25
CA PRO A 226 -0.89 5.98 24.24
C PRO A 226 -1.27 6.43 22.84
N ARG A 227 -2.34 7.22 22.71
CA ARG A 227 -2.82 7.73 21.42
C ARG A 227 -1.71 8.40 20.62
N SER A 228 -0.85 9.19 21.26
CA SER A 228 0.30 9.83 20.61
C SER A 228 1.23 8.80 19.96
N ALA A 229 1.56 7.71 20.66
CA ALA A 229 2.43 6.67 20.14
C ALA A 229 1.79 5.91 18.97
N LEU A 230 0.46 5.71 18.99
CA LEU A 230 -0.27 5.12 17.87
C LEU A 230 -0.30 6.05 16.66
N MET A 231 -0.45 7.35 16.87
CA MET A 231 -0.39 8.34 15.80
C MET A 231 1.02 8.38 15.19
N GLU A 232 2.05 8.28 16.03
CA GLU A 232 3.42 8.14 15.57
C GLU A 232 3.64 6.88 14.72
N LEU A 233 3.16 5.74 15.19
CA LEU A 233 3.21 4.48 14.44
C LEU A 233 2.55 4.62 13.06
N PHE A 234 1.38 5.23 13.00
CA PHE A 234 0.63 5.43 11.76
C PHE A 234 1.34 6.40 10.81
N GLN A 235 1.88 7.49 11.33
CA GLN A 235 2.66 8.47 10.57
C GLN A 235 3.88 7.81 9.91
N LEU A 236 4.65 7.06 10.70
CA LEU A 236 5.80 6.32 10.17
C LEU A 236 5.36 5.30 9.11
N PHE A 237 4.26 4.60 9.35
CA PHE A 237 3.68 3.69 8.39
C PHE A 237 3.39 4.36 7.05
N ILE A 238 2.71 5.53 7.06
CA ILE A 238 2.39 6.30 5.84
C ILE A 238 3.67 6.74 5.13
N SER A 239 4.66 7.22 5.87
CA SER A 239 5.92 7.69 5.29
C SER A 239 6.69 6.59 4.54
N LEU A 240 6.46 5.34 4.89
CA LEU A 240 7.16 4.16 4.36
C LEU A 240 6.26 3.27 3.48
N LEU A 241 4.99 3.62 3.31
CA LEU A 241 4.03 2.85 2.52
C LEU A 241 4.54 2.63 1.10
N ASP A 242 4.47 1.40 0.61
CA ASP A 242 4.67 1.11 -0.80
C ASP A 242 3.37 1.34 -1.58
N GLY A 243 3.33 2.44 -2.33
CA GLY A 243 2.18 2.80 -3.16
C GLY A 243 1.84 1.79 -4.27
N LEU A 244 2.76 0.89 -4.61
CA LEU A 244 2.54 -0.17 -5.61
C LEU A 244 1.94 -1.44 -5.01
N SER A 245 2.14 -1.69 -3.71
CA SER A 245 1.70 -2.93 -3.07
C SER A 245 0.20 -2.91 -2.75
N ASN A 246 -0.50 -3.98 -3.13
CA ASN A 246 -1.88 -4.27 -2.74
C ASN A 246 -1.96 -5.38 -1.68
N ALA A 247 -0.82 -5.86 -1.19
CA ALA A 247 -0.80 -6.93 -0.19
C ALA A 247 -1.36 -6.42 1.16
N PRO A 248 -2.11 -7.25 1.88
CA PRO A 248 -2.72 -6.84 3.15
C PRO A 248 -1.65 -6.57 4.21
N TRP A 249 -1.89 -5.54 5.02
CA TRP A 249 -1.10 -5.25 6.20
C TRP A 249 -1.52 -6.18 7.34
N ARG A 250 -0.65 -6.33 8.33
CA ARG A 250 -0.97 -7.14 9.50
C ARG A 250 -0.69 -6.35 10.77
N LEU A 251 -1.68 -6.21 11.61
CA LEU A 251 -1.57 -5.63 12.94
C LEU A 251 -1.74 -6.73 13.99
N ALA A 252 -0.66 -7.06 14.68
CA ALA A 252 -0.63 -8.12 15.66
C ALA A 252 -0.44 -7.57 17.07
N PHE A 253 -1.34 -7.96 17.96
CA PHE A 253 -1.26 -7.72 19.40
C PHE A 253 -0.63 -8.93 20.06
N LEU A 254 0.59 -8.75 20.59
CA LEU A 254 1.26 -9.71 21.45
C LEU A 254 1.06 -9.30 22.91
N GLU A 255 1.52 -10.11 23.86
CA GLU A 255 1.34 -9.79 25.28
C GLU A 255 2.03 -8.50 25.72
N ASP A 256 3.17 -8.15 25.12
CA ASP A 256 4.03 -7.05 25.53
C ASP A 256 4.18 -5.93 24.48
N ARG A 257 3.57 -6.08 23.30
CA ARG A 257 3.73 -5.14 22.20
C ARG A 257 2.65 -5.24 21.12
N LEU A 258 2.61 -4.25 20.28
CA LEU A 258 1.87 -4.18 19.02
C LEU A 258 2.88 -4.24 17.87
N GLU A 259 2.63 -5.07 16.87
CA GLU A 259 3.44 -5.15 15.64
C GLU A 259 2.57 -4.81 14.43
N LEU A 260 2.98 -3.81 13.65
CA LEU A 260 2.38 -3.48 12.36
C LEU A 260 3.34 -3.90 11.24
N SER A 261 2.99 -4.92 10.50
CA SER A 261 3.77 -5.42 9.37
C SER A 261 3.20 -4.91 8.05
N VAL A 262 4.09 -4.30 7.26
CA VAL A 262 3.78 -3.68 5.97
C VAL A 262 4.54 -4.43 4.88
N PRO A 263 3.87 -5.07 3.91
CA PRO A 263 4.54 -5.75 2.81
C PRO A 263 5.13 -4.76 1.79
N GLY A 264 6.16 -5.20 1.07
CA GLY A 264 6.74 -4.47 -0.07
C GLY A 264 7.81 -3.44 0.28
N ALA A 265 8.01 -3.10 1.54
CA ALA A 265 9.01 -2.11 1.91
C ALA A 265 10.41 -2.72 1.96
N LYS A 266 11.11 -2.76 0.83
CA LYS A 266 12.58 -2.91 0.82
C LYS A 266 13.19 -1.56 1.15
N LEU A 267 13.40 -1.30 2.43
CA LEU A 267 14.26 -0.19 2.82
C LEU A 267 15.72 -0.65 2.63
N PRO A 268 16.55 0.13 1.95
CA PRO A 268 17.99 -0.09 2.04
C PRO A 268 18.37 0.13 3.51
N VAL A 269 18.72 -0.95 4.21
CA VAL A 269 19.06 -0.97 5.64
C VAL A 269 20.16 0.05 5.97
N SER A 270 21.06 0.32 5.01
CA SER A 270 22.09 1.36 5.11
C SER A 270 21.58 2.81 5.25
N ARG A 271 20.31 3.06 4.94
CA ARG A 271 19.71 4.41 5.07
C ARG A 271 18.88 4.60 6.35
N LEU A 272 18.68 3.53 7.13
CA LEU A 272 18.11 3.60 8.48
C LEU A 272 19.22 3.76 9.55
N ASP A 273 20.45 3.98 9.13
CA ASP A 273 21.54 4.17 10.06
C ASP A 273 21.33 5.47 10.82
N ALA A 274 20.96 5.32 12.09
CA ALA A 274 20.63 6.40 13.00
C ALA A 274 21.77 7.43 13.18
N SER A 275 22.99 7.07 12.77
CA SER A 275 24.17 7.92 12.85
C SER A 275 24.26 8.96 11.75
N SER A 276 23.53 8.78 10.63
CA SER A 276 23.62 9.68 9.47
C SER A 276 22.61 10.84 9.45
N GLY A 277 21.66 10.86 10.40
CA GLY A 277 20.60 11.90 10.45
C GLY A 277 19.70 11.98 9.20
N THR A 278 19.87 11.07 8.24
CA THR A 278 19.09 11.03 7.00
C THR A 278 17.84 10.18 7.18
N THR A 279 16.72 10.85 7.25
CA THR A 279 15.41 10.19 7.25
C THR A 279 14.99 9.89 5.82
N VAL A 280 14.62 8.65 5.55
CA VAL A 280 14.01 8.27 4.28
C VAL A 280 12.50 8.37 4.43
N CYS A 281 11.92 9.50 4.07
CA CYS A 281 10.50 9.58 3.79
C CYS A 281 10.28 9.22 2.32
N ARG A 282 9.57 8.15 2.04
CA ARG A 282 9.28 7.72 0.67
C ARG A 282 8.13 8.53 0.08
N ASN A 283 7.17 8.93 0.92
CA ASN A 283 5.91 9.55 0.53
C ASN A 283 5.78 10.94 1.16
N LEU A 284 6.50 11.92 0.62
CA LEU A 284 6.53 13.28 1.16
C LEU A 284 5.18 14.01 0.97
N HIS A 285 4.59 13.89 -0.21
CA HIS A 285 3.32 14.54 -0.52
C HIS A 285 2.14 13.91 0.21
N LEU A 286 2.17 12.58 0.37
CA LEU A 286 1.20 11.87 1.20
C LEU A 286 1.28 12.32 2.66
N MET A 287 2.48 12.47 3.19
CA MET A 287 2.71 12.96 4.54
C MET A 287 2.20 14.38 4.75
N GLU A 288 2.39 15.26 3.77
CA GLU A 288 1.86 16.63 3.81
C GLU A 288 0.33 16.66 3.92
N ILE A 289 -0.35 15.81 3.16
CA ILE A 289 -1.82 15.68 3.23
C ILE A 289 -2.26 15.19 4.61
N PHE A 290 -1.59 14.16 5.15
CA PHE A 290 -1.92 13.65 6.48
C PHE A 290 -1.62 14.64 7.61
N GLN A 291 -0.58 15.46 7.49
CA GLN A 291 -0.31 16.55 8.45
C GLN A 291 -1.40 17.61 8.46
N ARG A 292 -2.01 17.90 7.31
CA ARG A 292 -3.17 18.82 7.24
C ARG A 292 -4.42 18.21 7.87
N LEU A 293 -4.64 16.90 7.73
CA LEU A 293 -5.75 16.19 8.35
C LEU A 293 -5.56 15.99 9.86
N HIS A 294 -4.33 15.82 10.27
CA HIS A 294 -3.92 15.51 11.63
C HIS A 294 -2.80 16.46 12.08
N PRO A 295 -3.14 17.71 12.48
CA PRO A 295 -2.15 18.69 12.94
C PRO A 295 -1.34 18.22 14.15
N GLU A 296 -1.88 17.23 14.90
CA GLU A 296 -1.19 16.53 15.96
C GLU A 296 -0.01 15.67 15.47
N PHE A 297 0.07 15.33 14.19
CA PHE A 297 1.30 14.87 13.56
C PHE A 297 2.28 16.03 13.57
N GLY A 298 2.99 16.18 14.67
CA GLY A 298 3.92 17.30 14.86
C GLY A 298 4.86 17.41 13.67
N ALA A 299 4.87 18.60 13.06
CA ALA A 299 5.76 18.88 11.96
C ALA A 299 7.19 18.44 12.31
N SER A 300 7.75 17.60 11.48
CA SER A 300 9.20 17.40 11.32
C SER A 300 10.06 16.92 12.49
N ARG A 301 9.59 16.72 13.69
CA ARG A 301 10.42 16.14 14.79
C ARG A 301 10.95 14.75 14.44
N TRP A 302 10.29 14.09 13.53
CA TRP A 302 10.62 12.79 12.99
C TRP A 302 11.79 12.82 12.00
N LEU A 303 11.85 13.89 11.21
CA LEU A 303 12.84 14.05 10.16
C LEU A 303 14.21 14.51 10.69
N TYR A 304 14.29 15.02 11.92
CA TYR A 304 15.47 15.74 12.42
C TYR A 304 15.96 15.31 13.81
N ALA A 305 15.47 14.21 14.39
CA ALA A 305 15.95 13.77 15.68
C ALA A 305 17.34 13.15 15.54
N GLU A 306 18.37 13.92 15.89
CA GLU A 306 19.70 13.39 16.17
C GLU A 306 19.61 12.29 17.25
N GLY A 307 20.23 11.14 17.01
CA GLY A 307 20.38 10.11 18.03
C GLY A 307 19.39 8.95 17.99
N GLY A 308 18.90 8.60 16.82
CA GLY A 308 18.07 7.39 16.67
C GLY A 308 16.58 7.71 16.69
N PHE A 309 16.00 7.51 15.61
CA PHE A 309 14.61 7.81 15.26
C PHE A 309 13.58 7.26 16.26
N PHE A 310 13.98 6.30 17.09
CA PHE A 310 13.10 5.57 17.98
C PHE A 310 13.67 5.35 19.38
N ALA A 311 14.86 5.88 19.63
CA ALA A 311 15.48 5.71 20.93
C ALA A 311 14.79 6.63 21.94
N ASN A 312 14.04 6.05 22.82
CA ASN A 312 13.71 6.53 24.16
C ASN A 312 12.42 7.31 24.45
N ARG A 313 11.52 7.65 23.51
CA ARG A 313 10.29 8.35 23.93
C ARG A 313 8.99 7.55 23.83
N SER A 314 8.83 6.68 22.81
CA SER A 314 7.56 5.96 22.60
C SER A 314 7.66 4.43 22.66
N GLY A 315 8.85 3.85 22.80
CA GLY A 315 9.03 2.40 22.70
C GLY A 315 8.78 1.86 21.29
N LEU A 316 8.85 2.72 20.26
CA LEU A 316 8.65 2.35 18.86
C LEU A 316 9.98 1.94 18.24
N THR A 317 10.00 0.79 17.56
CA THR A 317 11.18 0.28 16.84
C THR A 317 10.79 -0.20 15.45
N VAL A 318 11.75 -0.17 14.51
CA VAL A 318 11.58 -0.66 13.15
C VAL A 318 12.41 -1.91 12.96
N ARG A 319 11.80 -2.96 12.41
CA ARG A 319 12.47 -4.23 12.07
C ARG A 319 12.32 -4.47 10.58
N PRO A 320 13.41 -4.39 9.81
CA PRO A 320 13.38 -4.77 8.40
C PRO A 320 13.31 -6.29 8.26
N GLY A 321 12.50 -6.79 7.32
CA GLY A 321 12.48 -8.17 6.86
C GLY A 321 12.75 -8.22 5.36
N GLU A 322 12.84 -9.41 4.76
CA GLU A 322 13.18 -9.56 3.34
C GLU A 322 12.19 -8.87 2.39
N ASN A 323 10.89 -8.99 2.66
CA ASN A 323 9.81 -8.46 1.82
C ASN A 323 8.77 -7.65 2.62
N ARG A 324 9.09 -7.24 3.83
CA ARG A 324 8.21 -6.44 4.68
C ARG A 324 8.97 -5.63 5.70
N LEU A 325 8.32 -4.59 6.17
CA LEU A 325 8.76 -3.79 7.28
C LEU A 325 7.84 -4.07 8.47
N THR A 326 8.39 -4.28 9.66
CA THR A 326 7.61 -4.41 10.88
C THR A 326 7.91 -3.25 11.82
N LEU A 327 6.87 -2.49 12.14
CA LEU A 327 6.90 -1.44 13.16
C LEU A 327 6.43 -2.05 14.49
N VAL A 328 7.21 -1.89 15.54
CA VAL A 328 6.96 -2.50 16.84
C VAL A 328 6.79 -1.41 17.88
N LEU A 329 5.62 -1.37 18.52
CA LEU A 329 5.32 -0.47 19.62
C LEU A 329 5.18 -1.28 20.91
N SER A 330 6.04 -1.00 21.91
CA SER A 330 5.97 -1.68 23.20
C SER A 330 4.72 -1.27 23.98
N SER A 331 4.11 -2.24 24.67
CA SER A 331 2.98 -2.00 25.56
C SER A 331 3.43 -1.18 26.79
N ALA A 332 2.66 -0.17 27.16
CA ALA A 332 2.83 0.54 28.42
C ALA A 332 2.43 -0.32 29.63
N TRP A 333 1.55 -1.27 29.42
CA TRP A 333 1.19 -2.25 30.43
C TRP A 333 2.31 -3.26 30.56
N ARG A 334 2.92 -3.29 31.74
CA ARG A 334 3.90 -4.33 32.06
C ARG A 334 3.12 -5.55 32.51
N PRO A 335 3.07 -6.64 31.74
CA PRO A 335 2.52 -7.87 32.25
C PRO A 335 3.26 -8.14 33.55
N ARG A 336 2.53 -8.22 34.68
CA ARG A 336 3.12 -8.68 35.96
C ARG A 336 4.01 -9.86 35.55
N LYS A 337 5.27 -9.85 36.01
CA LYS A 337 6.21 -10.97 35.83
C LYS A 337 5.53 -12.23 36.37
N ARG A 338 4.58 -12.80 35.66
CA ARG A 338 4.32 -14.23 35.80
C ARG A 338 5.64 -14.83 35.37
N ALA A 339 6.29 -15.48 36.29
CA ALA A 339 7.37 -16.38 35.93
C ALA A 339 6.85 -17.18 34.76
N VAL A 340 7.46 -17.00 33.57
CA VAL A 340 7.01 -17.72 32.35
C VAL A 340 7.08 -19.16 32.77
N SER A 341 5.92 -19.80 32.85
CA SER A 341 5.89 -21.20 33.25
C SER A 341 6.85 -21.93 32.32
N PRO A 342 7.76 -22.78 32.83
CA PRO A 342 8.64 -23.59 31.97
C PRO A 342 7.86 -24.34 30.89
N TYR A 343 6.60 -24.63 31.16
CA TYR A 343 5.67 -25.19 30.19
C TYR A 343 5.36 -24.22 29.04
N ALA A 344 5.06 -22.95 29.33
CA ALA A 344 4.72 -21.98 28.26
C ALA A 344 5.93 -21.72 27.34
N ASP A 345 7.11 -21.59 27.90
CA ASP A 345 8.34 -21.40 27.13
C ASP A 345 8.66 -22.60 26.23
N ARG A 346 8.55 -23.82 26.78
CA ARG A 346 8.76 -25.06 26.04
C ARG A 346 7.70 -25.29 24.96
N SER A 347 6.45 -24.93 25.24
CA SER A 347 5.35 -25.06 24.26
C SER A 347 5.55 -24.13 23.06
N GLU A 348 5.95 -22.88 23.29
CA GLU A 348 6.26 -21.93 22.23
C GLU A 348 7.44 -22.39 21.38
N ARG A 349 8.50 -22.85 22.02
CA ARG A 349 9.69 -23.36 21.34
C ARG A 349 9.40 -24.64 20.51
N LEU A 350 8.50 -25.47 21.00
CA LEU A 350 8.07 -26.66 20.27
C LEU A 350 7.22 -26.25 19.04
N LEU A 351 6.34 -25.27 19.17
CA LEU A 351 5.56 -24.76 18.06
C LEU A 351 6.47 -24.12 16.98
N GLU A 352 7.48 -23.34 17.35
CA GLU A 352 8.48 -22.80 16.42
C GLU A 352 9.14 -23.92 15.59
N LEU A 353 9.57 -25.00 16.25
CA LEU A 353 10.16 -26.17 15.59
C LEU A 353 9.18 -26.90 14.65
N TYR A 354 7.92 -27.00 15.04
CA TYR A 354 6.89 -27.56 14.16
C TYR A 354 6.77 -26.81 12.84
N LEU A 355 6.99 -25.52 12.87
CA LEU A 355 6.81 -24.63 11.76
C LEU A 355 7.99 -24.62 10.81
N GLU A 356 9.18 -24.77 11.37
CA GLU A 356 10.40 -24.93 10.57
C GLU A 356 10.41 -26.28 9.82
N ARG A 357 9.82 -27.33 10.40
CA ARG A 357 9.95 -28.71 9.92
C ARG A 357 8.67 -29.36 9.39
N GLY A 358 7.52 -28.65 9.51
CA GLY A 358 6.21 -29.15 9.06
C GLY A 358 5.59 -30.25 9.93
N GLN A 359 6.41 -31.12 10.52
CA GLN A 359 6.01 -32.16 11.47
C GLN A 359 7.16 -32.50 12.41
N LEU A 360 6.83 -32.91 13.61
CA LEU A 360 7.82 -33.30 14.62
C LEU A 360 7.38 -34.66 15.24
N ASP A 361 8.35 -35.55 15.34
CA ASP A 361 8.21 -36.73 16.18
C ASP A 361 8.67 -36.43 17.63
N ARG A 362 8.31 -37.35 18.51
CA ARG A 362 8.61 -37.27 19.95
C ARG A 362 10.09 -37.15 20.25
N ASP A 363 10.94 -37.84 19.51
CA ASP A 363 12.37 -37.94 19.80
C ASP A 363 13.10 -36.65 19.31
N THR A 364 12.63 -36.08 18.21
CA THR A 364 13.09 -34.75 17.74
C THR A 364 12.67 -33.64 18.71
N ALA A 365 11.44 -33.67 19.20
CA ALA A 365 10.96 -32.73 20.20
C ALA A 365 11.75 -32.85 21.51
N ALA A 366 12.03 -34.07 21.97
CA ALA A 366 12.81 -34.33 23.17
C ALA A 366 14.23 -33.77 23.06
N ARG A 367 14.92 -34.04 21.97
CA ARG A 367 16.29 -33.50 21.71
C ARG A 367 16.31 -31.98 21.63
N ALA A 368 15.37 -31.39 20.91
CA ALA A 368 15.35 -29.94 20.70
C ALA A 368 15.04 -29.13 21.97
N LEU A 369 14.32 -29.73 22.92
CA LEU A 369 13.93 -29.08 24.18
C LEU A 369 14.74 -29.52 25.39
N ASP A 370 15.74 -30.40 25.17
CA ASP A 370 16.51 -31.03 26.25
C ASP A 370 15.61 -31.72 27.29
N LEU A 371 14.70 -32.53 26.79
CA LEU A 371 13.73 -33.29 27.58
C LEU A 371 13.93 -34.78 27.39
N SER A 372 13.54 -35.58 28.42
CA SER A 372 13.38 -37.03 28.19
C SER A 372 12.20 -37.29 27.23
N PRO A 373 12.22 -38.38 26.46
CA PRO A 373 11.10 -38.75 25.55
C PRO A 373 9.75 -38.79 26.25
N ARG A 374 9.73 -39.24 27.52
CA ARG A 374 8.51 -39.26 28.34
C ARG A 374 8.00 -37.85 28.66
N GLN A 375 8.90 -36.91 28.97
CA GLN A 375 8.54 -35.50 29.23
C GLN A 375 8.07 -34.79 27.97
N ALA A 376 8.70 -35.07 26.84
CA ALA A 376 8.26 -34.52 25.53
C ALA A 376 6.85 -35.03 25.19
N THR A 377 6.57 -36.34 25.38
CA THR A 377 5.23 -36.90 25.18
C THR A 377 4.19 -36.23 26.06
N LEU A 378 4.47 -36.05 27.34
CA LEU A 378 3.57 -35.36 28.27
C LEU A 378 3.31 -33.92 27.89
N LEU A 379 4.34 -33.20 27.42
CA LEU A 379 4.24 -31.85 26.91
C LEU A 379 3.33 -31.78 25.68
N MET A 380 3.54 -32.68 24.71
CA MET A 380 2.75 -32.71 23.47
C MET A 380 1.29 -33.06 23.74
N HIS A 381 0.99 -34.04 24.58
CA HIS A 381 -0.39 -34.35 24.98
C HIS A 381 -1.05 -33.20 25.76
N ARG A 382 -0.31 -32.51 26.62
CA ARG A 382 -0.83 -31.32 27.28
C ARG A 382 -1.13 -30.22 26.29
N MET A 383 -0.24 -29.97 25.31
CA MET A 383 -0.47 -29.01 24.23
C MET A 383 -1.69 -29.38 23.36
N THR A 384 -1.92 -30.67 23.13
CA THR A 384 -3.13 -31.16 22.44
C THR A 384 -4.39 -30.87 23.26
N ARG A 385 -4.35 -31.12 24.55
CA ARG A 385 -5.46 -30.81 25.48
C ARG A 385 -5.74 -29.29 25.53
N ASP A 386 -4.69 -28.48 25.50
CA ASP A 386 -4.78 -27.00 25.48
C ASP A 386 -5.17 -26.46 24.11
N GLY A 387 -5.38 -27.33 23.11
CA GLY A 387 -5.77 -26.96 21.74
C GLY A 387 -4.66 -26.28 20.94
N LEU A 388 -3.40 -26.54 21.28
CA LEU A 388 -2.22 -26.02 20.56
C LEU A 388 -1.74 -26.97 19.48
N LEU A 389 -1.95 -28.28 19.66
CA LEU A 389 -1.63 -29.35 18.70
C LEU A 389 -2.85 -30.14 18.37
N ARG A 390 -2.84 -30.80 17.21
CA ARG A 390 -3.75 -31.91 16.83
C ARG A 390 -2.92 -33.16 16.70
N GLU A 391 -3.43 -34.29 17.23
CA GLU A 391 -2.83 -35.59 17.05
C GLU A 391 -3.55 -36.31 15.91
N ASP A 392 -2.81 -36.69 14.87
CA ASP A 392 -3.29 -37.45 13.74
C ASP A 392 -2.33 -38.61 13.50
N GLN A 393 -2.82 -39.86 13.71
CA GLN A 393 -2.08 -41.10 13.50
C GLN A 393 -0.67 -41.14 14.13
N ARG A 394 -0.52 -40.67 15.38
CA ARG A 394 0.75 -40.54 16.14
C ARG A 394 1.66 -39.40 15.63
N VAL A 395 1.20 -38.59 14.71
CA VAL A 395 1.89 -37.35 14.28
C VAL A 395 1.19 -36.15 14.89
N PHE A 396 1.92 -35.28 15.53
CA PHE A 396 1.38 -34.05 16.08
C PHE A 396 1.53 -32.95 15.08
N ARG A 397 0.52 -32.13 14.89
CA ARG A 397 0.49 -30.95 14.00
C ARG A 397 -0.04 -29.74 14.75
N PRO A 398 0.39 -28.50 14.40
CA PRO A 398 -0.20 -27.30 14.95
C PRO A 398 -1.71 -27.27 14.72
N ALA A 399 -2.47 -26.88 15.73
CA ALA A 399 -3.90 -26.69 15.59
C ALA A 399 -4.18 -25.45 14.72
N GLU A 400 -5.32 -25.41 14.05
CA GLU A 400 -5.73 -24.29 13.18
C GLU A 400 -5.83 -22.93 13.91
N CYS A 401 -5.99 -22.94 15.25
CA CYS A 401 -6.01 -21.76 16.07
C CYS A 401 -4.60 -21.19 16.38
N ILE A 402 -3.54 -21.82 15.88
CA ILE A 402 -2.17 -21.31 16.02
C ILE A 402 -1.87 -20.37 14.88
N CYS A 403 -1.46 -19.18 15.22
CA CYS A 403 -1.02 -18.16 14.29
C CYS A 403 0.51 -18.02 14.31
N LEU A 404 1.07 -17.88 13.13
CA LEU A 404 2.45 -17.52 12.91
C LEU A 404 2.51 -16.13 12.32
N LEU A 405 3.33 -15.32 12.91
CA LEU A 405 3.77 -14.08 12.30
C LEU A 405 5.13 -14.36 11.65
N THR A 406 5.09 -14.82 10.40
CA THR A 406 6.31 -14.97 9.59
C THR A 406 6.84 -13.60 9.20
N ASP A 407 8.14 -13.43 9.28
CA ASP A 407 8.85 -12.23 8.83
C ASP A 407 8.73 -11.98 7.34
#